data_d8a6ee2b510062251a672d5242531bdd
#
_entry.id   d8a6ee2b510062251a672d5242531bdd
#
_cell.length_a   1.000
_cell.length_b   1.000
_cell.length_c   1.000
_cell.angle_alpha   90.00
_cell.angle_beta   90.00
_cell.angle_gamma   90.00
#
_symmetry.space_group_name_H-M   'P 1'
#
loop_
_entity.id
_entity.type
_entity.pdbx_description
1 polymer ?
#
loop_
_entity_poly.entity_id
_entity_poly.type
_entity_poly.pdbx_seq_one_letter_code
_entity_poly.pdbx_strand_id
1 'polypeptide(L)'
;LNENIKNKKSVKQRLDEKIQDDKKAREDILKRYDNFLKENKDNKLDFLDKMNLNTIEYNLTRQMIVNAKESTNKGVKKDIPSDLRGKIEKELNIQPLKEFGENYTEYYHDGKGALQKLLIEKQGQVAGAFHRKDLGDIDLVWGEVTDKIKHKGYGLAHIIDKHPELDLKLISDIVDKGKLNNQNNIRYRIEYKNYIIGLSSEYKGNKRTFIITAFERYKG
;
A
#
# COMPACT_ATOMS: atom_id res chain seq x y z
N LEU A 1 25.49 21.58 35.33
CA LEU A 1 24.81 20.33 34.92
C LEU A 1 23.29 20.49 34.65
N ASN A 2 22.72 21.70 34.84
CA ASN A 2 21.26 21.93 34.75
C ASN A 2 20.78 22.70 33.51
N GLU A 3 21.64 23.05 32.56
CA GLU A 3 21.22 23.84 31.37
C GLU A 3 20.86 23.00 30.13
N ASN A 4 21.20 21.72 30.11
CA ASN A 4 20.95 20.86 28.95
C ASN A 4 19.58 20.11 28.94
N ILE A 5 18.74 20.33 29.96
CA ILE A 5 17.43 19.62 30.07
C ILE A 5 16.28 20.45 29.51
N LYS A 6 16.47 21.77 29.33
CA LYS A 6 15.38 22.72 28.99
C LYS A 6 14.96 22.74 27.50
N ASN A 7 15.65 22.07 26.59
CA ASN A 7 15.36 22.18 25.14
C ASN A 7 15.00 20.86 24.41
N LYS A 8 14.69 19.79 25.10
CA LYS A 8 14.19 18.59 24.45
C LYS A 8 12.67 18.69 24.29
N LYS A 9 12.21 19.06 23.09
CA LYS A 9 10.80 18.94 22.70
C LYS A 9 10.29 17.54 23.02
N SER A 10 9.13 17.46 23.65
CA SER A 10 8.49 16.16 23.93
C SER A 10 8.24 15.39 22.64
N VAL A 11 8.12 14.06 22.71
CA VAL A 11 7.79 13.22 21.55
C VAL A 11 6.48 13.68 20.89
N LYS A 12 5.51 14.11 21.72
CA LYS A 12 4.23 14.66 21.25
C LYS A 12 4.45 15.94 20.44
N GLN A 13 5.23 16.90 20.97
CA GLN A 13 5.51 18.16 20.25
C GLN A 13 6.21 17.93 18.92
N ARG A 14 7.17 17.00 18.84
CA ARG A 14 7.86 16.66 17.59
C ARG A 14 6.91 15.98 16.59
N LEU A 15 6.00 15.15 17.08
CA LEU A 15 4.98 14.51 16.25
C LEU A 15 3.99 15.52 15.70
N ASP A 16 3.52 16.44 16.56
CA ASP A 16 2.58 17.49 16.16
C ASP A 16 3.20 18.45 15.13
N GLU A 17 4.47 18.84 15.31
CA GLU A 17 5.22 19.65 14.35
C GLU A 17 5.35 18.91 13.00
N LYS A 18 5.73 17.64 13.01
CA LYS A 18 5.84 16.83 11.79
C LYS A 18 4.49 16.70 11.08
N ILE A 19 3.41 16.50 11.82
CA ILE A 19 2.05 16.46 11.26
C ILE A 19 1.68 17.80 10.60
N GLN A 20 2.04 18.93 11.23
CA GLN A 20 1.78 20.25 10.66
C GLN A 20 2.63 20.53 9.41
N ASP A 21 3.91 20.16 9.41
CA ASP A 21 4.80 20.30 8.26
C ASP A 21 4.31 19.42 7.09
N ASP A 22 3.91 18.18 7.35
CA ASP A 22 3.32 17.29 6.36
C ASP A 22 2.01 17.85 5.79
N LYS A 23 1.17 18.45 6.65
CA LYS A 23 -0.08 19.09 6.23
C LYS A 23 0.18 20.27 5.29
N LYS A 24 1.11 21.14 5.65
CA LYS A 24 1.48 22.31 4.84
C LYS A 24 2.06 21.89 3.49
N ALA A 25 2.95 20.90 3.48
CA ALA A 25 3.51 20.37 2.24
C ALA A 25 2.41 19.76 1.32
N ARG A 26 1.45 19.06 1.89
CA ARG A 26 0.30 18.52 1.14
C ARG A 26 -0.59 19.62 0.56
N GLU A 27 -0.88 20.65 1.34
CA GLU A 27 -1.66 21.80 0.88
C GLU A 27 -0.98 22.52 -0.29
N ASP A 28 0.35 22.70 -0.24
CA ASP A 28 1.12 23.32 -1.31
C ASP A 28 1.10 22.49 -2.60
N ILE A 29 1.29 21.18 -2.49
CA ILE A 29 1.21 20.25 -3.63
C ILE A 29 -0.19 20.27 -4.25
N LEU A 30 -1.24 20.24 -3.44
CA LEU A 30 -2.61 20.33 -3.94
C LEU A 30 -2.88 21.62 -4.68
N LYS A 31 -2.45 22.75 -4.14
CA LYS A 31 -2.61 24.05 -4.75
C LYS A 31 -1.89 24.11 -6.11
N ARG A 32 -0.67 23.58 -6.18
CA ARG A 32 0.09 23.47 -7.44
C ARG A 32 -0.61 22.57 -8.45
N TYR A 33 -1.14 21.44 -8.00
CA TYR A 33 -1.93 20.52 -8.83
C TYR A 33 -3.22 21.17 -9.35
N ASP A 34 -3.96 21.86 -8.49
CA ASP A 34 -5.20 22.55 -8.89
C ASP A 34 -4.93 23.69 -9.87
N ASN A 35 -3.85 24.44 -9.70
CA ASN A 35 -3.42 25.46 -10.66
C ASN A 35 -3.05 24.84 -12.01
N PHE A 36 -2.30 23.73 -11.98
CA PHE A 36 -1.96 23.00 -13.20
C PHE A 36 -3.21 22.49 -13.94
N LEU A 37 -4.20 21.94 -13.22
CA LEU A 37 -5.48 21.49 -13.81
C LEU A 37 -6.27 22.64 -14.44
N LYS A 38 -6.18 23.84 -13.90
CA LYS A 38 -6.83 25.04 -14.47
C LYS A 38 -6.16 25.48 -15.79
N GLU A 39 -4.84 25.33 -15.84
CA GLU A 39 -4.02 25.72 -17.01
C GLU A 39 -4.02 24.67 -18.11
N ASN A 40 -4.17 23.37 -17.76
CA ASN A 40 -4.06 22.24 -18.66
C ASN A 40 -5.30 21.33 -18.54
N LYS A 41 -6.44 21.79 -19.05
CA LYS A 41 -7.73 21.10 -18.94
C LYS A 41 -7.74 19.68 -19.51
N ASP A 42 -6.87 19.39 -20.49
CA ASP A 42 -6.90 18.15 -21.27
C ASP A 42 -5.80 17.15 -20.90
N ASN A 43 -4.81 17.48 -20.06
CA ASN A 43 -3.69 16.60 -19.77
C ASN A 43 -3.24 16.61 -18.30
N LYS A 44 -3.97 15.85 -17.49
CA LYS A 44 -3.81 15.79 -16.02
C LYS A 44 -2.53 15.10 -15.54
N LEU A 45 -1.82 14.39 -16.42
CA LEU A 45 -0.58 13.67 -16.09
C LEU A 45 0.69 14.50 -16.28
N ASP A 46 0.65 15.44 -17.18
CA ASP A 46 1.81 16.29 -17.48
C ASP A 46 2.38 17.02 -16.26
N PHE A 47 1.61 17.14 -15.18
CA PHE A 47 2.09 17.75 -13.94
C PHE A 47 3.24 16.96 -13.32
N LEU A 48 3.07 15.65 -13.18
CA LEU A 48 4.09 14.80 -12.59
C LEU A 48 5.31 14.66 -13.51
N ASP A 49 5.07 14.53 -14.80
CA ASP A 49 6.12 14.43 -15.81
C ASP A 49 6.94 15.74 -15.93
N LYS A 50 6.28 16.90 -15.89
CA LYS A 50 6.94 18.21 -15.91
C LYS A 50 7.74 18.52 -14.64
N MET A 51 7.49 17.84 -13.53
CA MET A 51 8.27 18.02 -12.32
C MET A 51 9.66 17.38 -12.38
N ASN A 52 9.98 16.59 -13.41
CA ASN A 52 11.27 15.92 -13.58
C ASN A 52 11.72 15.18 -12.32
N LEU A 53 10.78 14.45 -11.69
CA LEU A 53 10.99 13.70 -10.45
C LEU A 53 11.62 12.34 -10.75
N ASN A 54 12.51 11.88 -9.88
CA ASN A 54 12.90 10.47 -9.90
C ASN A 54 11.74 9.58 -9.43
N THR A 55 11.84 8.27 -9.63
CA THR A 55 10.74 7.32 -9.34
C THR A 55 10.24 7.39 -7.90
N ILE A 56 11.15 7.62 -6.94
CA ILE A 56 10.81 7.69 -5.50
C ILE A 56 10.05 8.98 -5.22
N GLU A 57 10.56 10.11 -5.71
CA GLU A 57 9.93 11.42 -5.57
C GLU A 57 8.57 11.46 -6.27
N TYR A 58 8.46 10.87 -7.45
CA TYR A 58 7.20 10.71 -8.17
C TYR A 58 6.16 9.95 -7.34
N ASN A 59 6.52 8.79 -6.80
CA ASN A 59 5.63 7.99 -5.98
C ASN A 59 5.22 8.70 -4.70
N LEU A 60 6.16 9.38 -4.02
CA LEU A 60 5.88 10.16 -2.80
C LEU A 60 4.96 11.33 -3.11
N THR A 61 5.24 12.11 -4.16
CA THR A 61 4.41 13.26 -4.57
C THR A 61 3.01 12.82 -4.96
N ARG A 62 2.91 11.73 -5.71
CA ARG A 62 1.64 11.11 -6.06
C ARG A 62 0.84 10.72 -4.83
N GLN A 63 1.47 10.01 -3.89
CA GLN A 63 0.84 9.59 -2.65
C GLN A 63 0.40 10.78 -1.78
N MET A 64 1.22 11.84 -1.72
CA MET A 64 0.88 13.07 -1.03
C MET A 64 -0.34 13.77 -1.64
N ILE A 65 -0.44 13.82 -2.97
CA ILE A 65 -1.60 14.40 -3.68
C ILE A 65 -2.88 13.62 -3.34
N VAL A 66 -2.79 12.28 -3.32
CA VAL A 66 -3.93 11.42 -2.98
C VAL A 66 -4.36 11.58 -1.54
N ASN A 67 -3.43 11.45 -0.61
CA ASN A 67 -3.71 11.55 0.83
C ASN A 67 -4.24 12.93 1.22
N ALA A 68 -3.80 13.99 0.55
CA ALA A 68 -4.27 15.34 0.80
C ALA A 68 -5.71 15.55 0.32
N LYS A 69 -6.11 14.94 -0.81
CA LYS A 69 -7.51 14.93 -1.25
C LYS A 69 -8.43 14.20 -0.28
N GLU A 70 -7.96 13.14 0.34
CA GLU A 70 -8.72 12.42 1.37
C GLU A 70 -8.88 13.22 2.68
N SER A 71 -7.87 13.99 3.07
CA SER A 71 -7.90 14.78 4.33
C SER A 71 -8.78 16.03 4.25
N THR A 72 -9.02 16.59 3.06
CA THR A 72 -9.88 17.76 2.86
C THR A 72 -11.37 17.43 2.80
N ASN A 73 -11.73 16.17 2.60
CA ASN A 73 -13.10 15.70 2.54
C ASN A 73 -13.46 14.88 3.79
N LYS A 74 -13.78 15.55 4.90
CA LYS A 74 -14.42 14.89 6.05
C LYS A 74 -15.72 14.24 5.59
N GLY A 75 -15.68 12.94 5.32
CA GLY A 75 -16.86 12.09 5.13
C GLY A 75 -17.18 11.61 3.71
N VAL A 76 -16.51 12.11 2.67
CA VAL A 76 -16.70 11.59 1.30
C VAL A 76 -15.36 11.16 0.74
N LYS A 77 -15.14 9.86 0.69
CA LYS A 77 -14.03 9.26 -0.07
C LYS A 77 -14.22 9.56 -1.55
N LYS A 78 -13.65 10.63 -2.06
CA LYS A 78 -13.50 10.80 -3.50
C LYS A 78 -12.30 9.98 -3.91
N ASP A 79 -12.57 8.80 -4.45
CA ASP A 79 -11.59 8.03 -5.18
C ASP A 79 -10.90 8.88 -6.22
N ILE A 80 -9.61 8.60 -6.45
CA ILE A 80 -8.92 9.13 -7.62
C ILE A 80 -9.77 8.76 -8.85
N PRO A 81 -9.99 9.69 -9.78
CA PRO A 81 -10.68 9.36 -11.02
C PRO A 81 -10.07 8.14 -11.70
N SER A 82 -10.90 7.23 -12.15
CA SER A 82 -10.44 5.96 -12.77
C SER A 82 -9.51 6.16 -13.96
N ASP A 83 -9.71 7.25 -14.72
CA ASP A 83 -8.82 7.65 -15.81
C ASP A 83 -7.41 8.01 -15.33
N LEU A 84 -7.28 8.62 -14.15
CA LEU A 84 -5.98 8.92 -13.55
C LEU A 84 -5.29 7.65 -13.04
N ARG A 85 -6.02 6.70 -12.46
CA ARG A 85 -5.47 5.39 -12.05
C ARG A 85 -4.88 4.66 -13.25
N GLY A 86 -5.64 4.51 -14.32
CA GLY A 86 -5.18 3.80 -15.53
C GLY A 86 -3.95 4.44 -16.17
N LYS A 87 -3.81 5.74 -16.08
CA LYS A 87 -2.62 6.44 -16.59
C LYS A 87 -1.39 6.20 -15.71
N ILE A 88 -1.54 6.26 -14.38
CA ILE A 88 -0.46 5.95 -13.43
C ILE A 88 -0.01 4.49 -13.60
N GLU A 89 -0.95 3.56 -13.76
CA GLU A 89 -0.65 2.15 -14.00
C GLU A 89 0.19 1.95 -15.25
N LYS A 90 -0.18 2.63 -16.33
CA LYS A 90 0.57 2.58 -17.59
C LYS A 90 1.99 3.14 -17.45
N GLU A 91 2.15 4.26 -16.76
CA GLU A 91 3.43 4.94 -16.60
C GLU A 91 4.40 4.17 -15.71
N LEU A 92 3.88 3.57 -14.62
CA LEU A 92 4.65 2.74 -13.71
C LEU A 92 4.72 1.26 -14.17
N ASN A 93 4.15 0.93 -15.35
CA ASN A 93 4.03 -0.43 -15.85
C ASN A 93 3.39 -1.39 -14.83
N ILE A 94 2.40 -0.90 -14.09
CA ILE A 94 1.62 -1.71 -13.16
C ILE A 94 0.54 -2.43 -13.95
N GLN A 95 0.45 -3.76 -13.79
CA GLN A 95 -0.54 -4.59 -14.48
C GLN A 95 -1.40 -5.32 -13.45
N PRO A 96 -2.46 -4.68 -12.92
CA PRO A 96 -3.36 -5.33 -11.96
C PRO A 96 -4.12 -6.47 -12.63
N LEU A 97 -4.41 -7.54 -11.87
CA LEU A 97 -5.30 -8.60 -12.34
C LEU A 97 -6.75 -8.16 -12.19
N LYS A 98 -7.51 -8.21 -13.28
CA LYS A 98 -8.95 -7.85 -13.28
C LYS A 98 -9.78 -8.70 -12.33
N GLU A 99 -9.39 -9.95 -12.15
CA GLU A 99 -10.05 -10.91 -11.27
C GLU A 99 -9.98 -10.53 -9.79
N PHE A 100 -9.01 -9.71 -9.40
CA PHE A 100 -8.90 -9.21 -8.04
C PHE A 100 -9.72 -7.94 -7.79
N GLY A 101 -10.40 -7.44 -8.82
CA GLY A 101 -11.23 -6.24 -8.74
C GLY A 101 -10.43 -4.94 -8.86
N GLU A 102 -10.99 -3.87 -8.33
CA GLU A 102 -10.44 -2.52 -8.44
C GLU A 102 -9.04 -2.42 -7.84
N ASN A 103 -8.14 -1.76 -8.57
CA ASN A 103 -6.77 -1.52 -8.10
C ASN A 103 -6.64 -0.10 -7.52
N TYR A 104 -6.29 -0.02 -6.25
CA TYR A 104 -6.03 1.25 -5.55
C TYR A 104 -4.58 1.66 -5.77
N THR A 105 -4.27 2.11 -6.97
CA THR A 105 -2.92 2.43 -7.48
C THR A 105 -2.19 3.46 -6.63
N GLU A 106 -2.93 4.32 -5.94
CA GLU A 106 -2.42 5.34 -5.03
C GLU A 106 -1.60 4.81 -3.86
N TYR A 107 -1.73 3.51 -3.57
CA TYR A 107 -0.97 2.83 -2.52
C TYR A 107 0.15 1.94 -3.05
N TYR A 108 0.56 2.14 -4.31
CA TYR A 108 1.73 1.45 -4.88
C TYR A 108 2.98 1.71 -4.03
N HIS A 109 3.67 0.65 -3.60
CA HIS A 109 4.80 0.67 -2.66
C HIS A 109 4.48 1.30 -1.29
N ASP A 110 3.20 1.34 -0.91
CA ASP A 110 2.74 1.72 0.42
C ASP A 110 1.93 0.59 1.05
N GLY A 111 2.62 -0.41 1.57
CA GLY A 111 1.99 -1.59 2.15
C GLY A 111 1.07 -1.30 3.33
N LYS A 112 1.41 -0.32 4.17
CA LYS A 112 0.58 0.09 5.32
C LYS A 112 -0.70 0.78 4.87
N GLY A 113 -0.60 1.71 3.92
CA GLY A 113 -1.75 2.38 3.33
C GLY A 113 -2.63 1.40 2.54
N ALA A 114 -2.03 0.49 1.77
CA ALA A 114 -2.72 -0.57 1.04
C ALA A 114 -3.55 -1.46 1.98
N LEU A 115 -2.96 -1.91 3.09
CA LEU A 115 -3.65 -2.71 4.10
C LEU A 115 -4.86 -1.97 4.66
N GLN A 116 -4.67 -0.71 5.07
CA GLN A 116 -5.73 0.11 5.64
C GLN A 116 -6.86 0.35 4.63
N LYS A 117 -6.52 0.65 3.36
CA LYS A 117 -7.50 0.84 2.29
C LYS A 117 -8.33 -0.43 2.08
N LEU A 118 -7.71 -1.58 1.93
CA LEU A 118 -8.41 -2.84 1.69
C LEU A 118 -9.26 -3.29 2.89
N LEU A 119 -8.84 -3.01 4.12
CA LEU A 119 -9.65 -3.28 5.32
C LEU A 119 -10.93 -2.43 5.38
N ILE A 120 -10.89 -1.21 4.82
CA ILE A 120 -12.04 -0.32 4.75
C ILE A 120 -12.97 -0.75 3.61
N GLU A 121 -12.42 -0.95 2.40
CA GLU A 121 -13.20 -1.25 1.20
C GLU A 121 -13.75 -2.67 1.18
N LYS A 122 -13.05 -3.62 1.80
CA LYS A 122 -13.35 -5.07 1.81
C LYS A 122 -13.54 -5.64 0.40
N GLN A 123 -12.75 -5.14 -0.53
CA GLN A 123 -12.70 -5.56 -1.93
C GLN A 123 -11.46 -5.01 -2.63
N GLY A 124 -11.15 -5.53 -3.82
CA GLY A 124 -10.11 -5.01 -4.68
C GLY A 124 -8.70 -5.44 -4.32
N GLN A 125 -7.75 -4.70 -4.84
CA GLN A 125 -6.32 -4.99 -4.73
C GLN A 125 -5.48 -3.71 -4.67
N VAL A 126 -4.25 -3.86 -4.22
CA VAL A 126 -3.16 -2.93 -4.49
C VAL A 126 -2.04 -3.71 -5.17
N ALA A 127 -1.96 -3.60 -6.48
CA ALA A 127 -0.88 -4.18 -7.26
C ALA A 127 0.43 -3.49 -6.90
N GLY A 128 1.46 -4.28 -6.52
CA GLY A 128 2.72 -3.73 -6.03
C GLY A 128 2.60 -2.95 -4.71
N ALA A 129 1.76 -3.40 -3.79
CA ALA A 129 1.68 -2.81 -2.44
C ALA A 129 3.02 -2.82 -1.72
N PHE A 130 3.81 -3.87 -1.93
CA PHE A 130 5.15 -4.05 -1.38
C PHE A 130 6.16 -4.27 -2.51
N HIS A 131 7.43 -3.99 -2.20
CA HIS A 131 8.54 -4.29 -3.09
C HIS A 131 9.70 -4.92 -2.32
N ARG A 132 10.25 -6.02 -2.86
CA ARG A 132 11.46 -6.67 -2.32
C ARG A 132 12.48 -6.86 -3.44
N LYS A 133 13.76 -6.72 -3.10
CA LYS A 133 14.85 -6.92 -4.08
C LYS A 133 14.90 -8.34 -4.64
N ASP A 134 14.49 -9.34 -3.83
CA ASP A 134 14.52 -10.76 -4.16
C ASP A 134 13.27 -11.28 -4.86
N LEU A 135 12.15 -10.54 -4.83
CA LEU A 135 10.88 -10.94 -5.41
C LEU A 135 10.27 -9.92 -6.38
N GLY A 136 10.75 -8.67 -6.36
CA GLY A 136 10.08 -7.56 -7.03
C GLY A 136 8.80 -7.14 -6.31
N ASP A 137 7.80 -6.73 -7.07
CA ASP A 137 6.52 -6.28 -6.56
C ASP A 137 5.67 -7.42 -6.02
N ILE A 138 5.01 -7.15 -4.89
CA ILE A 138 4.10 -8.07 -4.22
C ILE A 138 2.75 -7.37 -4.05
N ASP A 139 1.71 -7.98 -4.56
CA ASP A 139 0.36 -7.45 -4.46
C ASP A 139 -0.28 -7.79 -3.11
N LEU A 140 -1.06 -6.86 -2.60
CA LEU A 140 -1.98 -7.10 -1.51
C LEU A 140 -3.40 -7.12 -2.08
N VAL A 141 -4.15 -8.19 -1.82
CA VAL A 141 -5.50 -8.38 -2.35
C VAL A 141 -6.46 -8.60 -1.20
N TRP A 142 -7.71 -8.12 -1.37
CA TRP A 142 -8.75 -8.50 -0.44
C TRP A 142 -9.00 -10.02 -0.52
N GLY A 143 -9.13 -10.55 -1.72
CA GLY A 143 -9.32 -11.97 -1.97
C GLY A 143 -10.71 -12.47 -1.54
N GLU A 144 -10.80 -13.75 -1.24
CA GLU A 144 -12.07 -14.40 -0.91
C GLU A 144 -11.87 -15.62 -0.01
N VAL A 145 -12.93 -15.97 0.72
CA VAL A 145 -13.08 -17.23 1.42
C VAL A 145 -13.92 -18.16 0.55
N THR A 146 -13.29 -19.18 -0.03
CA THR A 146 -13.95 -20.13 -0.96
C THR A 146 -14.66 -21.28 -0.24
N ASP A 147 -14.23 -21.62 0.98
CA ASP A 147 -14.85 -22.63 1.82
C ASP A 147 -14.71 -22.20 3.30
N LYS A 148 -15.81 -21.76 3.88
CA LYS A 148 -15.85 -21.30 5.28
C LYS A 148 -15.64 -22.41 6.30
N ILE A 149 -16.03 -23.64 5.99
CA ILE A 149 -15.91 -24.77 6.90
C ILE A 149 -14.45 -25.23 7.00
N LYS A 150 -13.78 -25.26 5.83
CA LYS A 150 -12.38 -25.67 5.73
C LYS A 150 -11.40 -24.51 5.75
N HIS A 151 -11.90 -23.30 5.95
CA HIS A 151 -11.11 -22.05 5.91
C HIS A 151 -10.19 -21.97 4.70
N LYS A 152 -10.73 -22.26 3.51
CA LYS A 152 -9.99 -22.14 2.25
C LYS A 152 -10.25 -20.77 1.62
N GLY A 153 -9.23 -20.25 0.94
CA GLY A 153 -9.31 -18.97 0.29
C GLY A 153 -7.93 -18.34 0.11
N TYR A 154 -7.90 -17.05 -0.17
CA TYR A 154 -6.68 -16.26 -0.31
C TYR A 154 -6.93 -14.79 0.01
N GLY A 155 -5.85 -14.05 0.28
CA GLY A 155 -5.88 -12.63 0.55
C GLY A 155 -6.33 -12.29 1.97
N LEU A 156 -6.60 -11.00 2.21
CA LEU A 156 -6.96 -10.50 3.54
C LEU A 156 -8.23 -11.12 4.10
N ALA A 157 -9.25 -11.34 3.26
CA ALA A 157 -10.49 -12.00 3.70
C ALA A 157 -10.22 -13.39 4.28
N HIS A 158 -9.36 -14.18 3.62
CA HIS A 158 -8.95 -15.49 4.13
C HIS A 158 -8.11 -15.39 5.40
N ILE A 159 -7.18 -14.43 5.47
CA ILE A 159 -6.34 -14.24 6.67
C ILE A 159 -7.22 -13.93 7.88
N ILE A 160 -8.18 -13.03 7.74
CA ILE A 160 -9.11 -12.64 8.81
C ILE A 160 -10.00 -13.80 9.23
N ASP A 161 -10.49 -14.61 8.29
CA ASP A 161 -11.35 -15.75 8.56
C ASP A 161 -10.60 -16.88 9.29
N LYS A 162 -9.37 -17.16 8.85
CA LYS A 162 -8.61 -18.31 9.36
C LYS A 162 -7.68 -17.98 10.53
N HIS A 163 -7.21 -16.76 10.62
CA HIS A 163 -6.20 -16.29 11.56
C HIS A 163 -6.64 -14.98 12.23
N PRO A 164 -7.82 -14.94 12.88
CA PRO A 164 -8.37 -13.72 13.48
C PRO A 164 -7.49 -13.13 14.60
N GLU A 165 -6.59 -13.94 15.16
CA GLU A 165 -5.63 -13.56 16.20
C GLU A 165 -4.44 -12.77 15.67
N LEU A 166 -4.18 -12.79 14.36
CA LEU A 166 -3.04 -12.10 13.75
C LEU A 166 -3.22 -10.58 13.76
N ASP A 167 -2.27 -9.86 14.32
CA ASP A 167 -2.20 -8.41 14.12
C ASP A 167 -1.78 -8.10 12.68
N LEU A 168 -2.74 -7.71 11.86
CA LEU A 168 -2.53 -7.41 10.43
C LEU A 168 -1.50 -6.31 10.18
N LYS A 169 -1.27 -5.41 11.14
CA LYS A 169 -0.25 -4.34 11.04
C LYS A 169 1.16 -4.91 10.91
N LEU A 170 1.39 -6.15 11.37
CA LEU A 170 2.67 -6.83 11.26
C LEU A 170 3.02 -7.26 9.83
N ILE A 171 2.04 -7.34 8.93
CA ILE A 171 2.27 -7.78 7.54
C ILE A 171 3.39 -6.99 6.86
N SER A 172 3.38 -5.66 6.98
CA SER A 172 4.45 -4.81 6.42
C SER A 172 5.83 -5.14 6.98
N ASP A 173 5.92 -5.29 8.30
CA ASP A 173 7.19 -5.62 8.95
C ASP A 173 7.71 -7.02 8.58
N ILE A 174 6.80 -7.99 8.43
CA ILE A 174 7.15 -9.36 8.02
C ILE A 174 7.66 -9.34 6.58
N VAL A 175 6.99 -8.62 5.67
CA VAL A 175 7.43 -8.50 4.28
C VAL A 175 8.80 -7.84 4.20
N ASP A 176 9.03 -6.77 4.93
CA ASP A 176 10.28 -5.99 4.85
C ASP A 176 11.48 -6.72 5.48
N LYS A 177 11.28 -7.34 6.63
CA LYS A 177 12.35 -7.87 7.49
C LYS A 177 12.50 -9.38 7.41
N GLY A 178 11.52 -10.06 6.84
CA GLY A 178 11.49 -11.52 6.83
C GLY A 178 12.42 -12.15 5.81
N LYS A 179 12.83 -13.39 6.10
CA LYS A 179 13.63 -14.23 5.21
C LYS A 179 12.72 -14.92 4.20
N LEU A 180 13.09 -14.83 2.93
CA LEU A 180 12.40 -15.54 1.86
C LEU A 180 12.82 -17.01 1.81
N ASN A 181 11.83 -17.90 1.78
CA ASN A 181 11.98 -19.32 1.57
C ASN A 181 11.11 -19.77 0.38
N ASN A 182 11.75 -20.44 -0.56
CA ASN A 182 11.04 -21.04 -1.69
C ASN A 182 10.43 -22.38 -1.24
N GLN A 183 9.13 -22.60 -1.50
CA GLN A 183 8.44 -23.86 -1.18
C GLN A 183 8.33 -24.77 -2.41
N ASN A 184 8.10 -24.16 -3.58
CA ASN A 184 8.08 -24.79 -4.90
C ASN A 184 8.05 -23.68 -5.99
N ASN A 185 7.86 -24.04 -7.25
CA ASN A 185 7.95 -23.10 -8.38
C ASN A 185 6.97 -21.92 -8.31
N ILE A 186 5.88 -22.03 -7.55
CA ILE A 186 4.84 -20.99 -7.48
C ILE A 186 4.51 -20.56 -6.04
N ARG A 187 5.10 -21.20 -5.03
CA ARG A 187 4.82 -20.92 -3.62
C ARG A 187 6.06 -20.50 -2.89
N TYR A 188 5.96 -19.37 -2.18
CA TYR A 188 7.01 -18.79 -1.39
C TYR A 188 6.51 -18.52 0.02
N ARG A 189 7.42 -18.42 0.97
CA ARG A 189 7.14 -17.95 2.34
C ARG A 189 8.13 -16.87 2.71
N ILE A 190 7.62 -15.86 3.41
CA ILE A 190 8.44 -14.88 4.12
C ILE A 190 8.27 -15.18 5.61
N GLU A 191 9.39 -15.44 6.28
CA GLU A 191 9.41 -15.82 7.70
C GLU A 191 10.12 -14.73 8.51
N TYR A 192 9.43 -14.20 9.51
CA TYR A 192 9.97 -13.22 10.44
C TYR A 192 9.53 -13.55 11.86
N LYS A 193 10.50 -13.84 12.75
CA LYS A 193 10.21 -14.34 14.12
C LYS A 193 9.28 -15.56 14.05
N ASN A 194 8.13 -15.49 14.70
CA ASN A 194 7.12 -16.54 14.70
C ASN A 194 6.09 -16.38 13.57
N TYR A 195 6.21 -15.36 12.74
CA TYR A 195 5.21 -15.03 11.72
C TYR A 195 5.62 -15.55 10.36
N ILE A 196 4.62 -15.96 9.58
CA ILE A 196 4.79 -16.46 8.22
C ILE A 196 3.79 -15.72 7.32
N ILE A 197 4.28 -15.25 6.17
CA ILE A 197 3.45 -14.84 5.04
C ILE A 197 3.63 -15.87 3.92
N GLY A 198 2.53 -16.44 3.46
CA GLY A 198 2.49 -17.29 2.28
C GLY A 198 2.18 -16.48 1.04
N LEU A 199 2.97 -16.68 -0.02
CA LEU A 199 2.86 -16.02 -1.31
C LEU A 199 2.59 -17.03 -2.41
N SER A 200 1.91 -16.59 -3.46
CA SER A 200 1.90 -17.25 -4.76
C SER A 200 2.52 -16.33 -5.80
N SER A 201 3.24 -16.89 -6.77
CA SER A 201 3.74 -16.18 -7.96
C SER A 201 2.85 -16.36 -9.18
N GLU A 202 1.70 -17.01 -9.01
CA GLU A 202 0.76 -17.27 -10.10
C GLU A 202 -0.69 -17.29 -9.60
N TYR A 203 -1.59 -16.75 -10.42
CA TYR A 203 -3.04 -16.86 -10.26
C TYR A 203 -3.69 -17.22 -11.59
N LYS A 204 -4.28 -18.41 -11.66
CA LYS A 204 -4.97 -18.94 -12.88
C LYS A 204 -4.14 -18.79 -14.15
N GLY A 205 -2.85 -19.14 -14.10
CA GLY A 205 -1.94 -19.06 -15.24
C GLY A 205 -1.29 -17.68 -15.46
N ASN A 206 -1.72 -16.65 -14.74
CA ASN A 206 -1.10 -15.32 -14.80
C ASN A 206 0.03 -15.21 -13.79
N LYS A 207 1.22 -14.83 -14.24
CA LYS A 207 2.37 -14.55 -13.35
C LYS A 207 2.08 -13.33 -12.50
N ARG A 208 1.93 -13.54 -11.19
CA ARG A 208 1.63 -12.49 -10.24
C ARG A 208 2.03 -12.89 -8.82
N THR A 209 2.93 -12.14 -8.22
CA THR A 209 3.30 -12.39 -6.82
C THR A 209 2.33 -11.66 -5.91
N PHE A 210 1.60 -12.39 -5.07
CA PHE A 210 0.63 -11.81 -4.14
C PHE A 210 0.56 -12.59 -2.83
N ILE A 211 0.10 -11.91 -1.78
CA ILE A 211 -0.09 -12.50 -0.46
C ILE A 211 -1.36 -13.36 -0.46
N ILE A 212 -1.22 -14.65 -0.17
CA ILE A 212 -2.34 -15.58 -0.04
C ILE A 212 -2.77 -15.81 1.38
N THR A 213 -1.83 -15.79 2.34
CA THR A 213 -2.10 -16.01 3.76
C THR A 213 -1.03 -15.37 4.63
N ALA A 214 -1.35 -15.14 5.89
CA ALA A 214 -0.41 -14.76 6.94
C ALA A 214 -0.87 -15.36 8.27
N PHE A 215 0.05 -15.84 9.10
CA PHE A 215 -0.25 -16.45 10.37
C PHE A 215 0.95 -16.45 11.32
N GLU A 216 0.66 -16.62 12.59
CA GLU A 216 1.66 -16.89 13.62
C GLU A 216 1.88 -18.41 13.78
N ARG A 217 3.16 -18.82 13.76
CA ARG A 217 3.53 -20.19 14.03
C ARG A 217 3.55 -20.39 15.55
N TYR A 218 2.60 -21.11 16.08
CA TYR A 218 2.67 -21.51 17.48
C TYR A 218 3.86 -22.45 17.70
N LYS A 219 4.68 -22.15 18.71
CA LYS A 219 5.61 -23.13 19.24
C LYS A 219 4.78 -24.12 20.06
N GLY A 220 4.56 -25.30 19.49
CA GLY A 220 4.11 -26.45 20.27
C GLY A 220 5.13 -26.83 21.33
#